data_3a2b0621656d0ecc5636f44621eb3e28
#
_entry.id   3a2b0621656d0ecc5636f44621eb3e28
#
_cell.length_a   1.000
_cell.length_b   1.000
_cell.length_c   1.000
_cell.angle_alpha   90.00
_cell.angle_beta   90.00
_cell.angle_gamma   90.00
#
_symmetry.space_group_name_H-M   'P 1'
#
loop_
_entity.id
_entity.type
_entity.pdbx_description
1 polymer ?
#
loop_
_entity_poly.entity_id
_entity_poly.type
_entity_poly.pdbx_seq_one_letter_code
_entity_poly.pdbx_strand_id
1 'polypeptide(L)'
;MVVVLVGFMGAGKTTVGHIMAERLGQPFVDSDVLIEQRLGREIRDIFRTEGEPYFRQLEHDTVAGLVRGPDAVIALGGGAVEDPRTRAVLRNARVVYLRVSYDEAMARVKSDEFRPMLHRPDLDEVYKRRLSAYEDAAVLTVDTDGRRPDAVALEVLAQLTRLPAAPPVNRVAASLAAEDTDSCLRELDRLAPRIGLAEVRLDLMRSFDVAKLVASAPVPLVLTCRPAREHGGFTGHDSERMRILRTAHDSGCAYIDVEADCVHLVTGWGGGSPTQVIASQHWFDAMPPDLLGAYRDLRDRCAVVKLAGTARSAADVLPVLELLQNASTPVIGLAMGAPGTCTRILAPAFPHALLTYGAVTPAAGTAPGQITVDEMTDRYALHLVTPATKVYVHVHRPDDALRAQQQAEPGAELHVPLRTEDPAILAARLRETLPVTIV
;
A
#
# COMPACT_ATOMS: atom_id res chain seq x y z
N MET A 1 9.31 -7.56 3.04
CA MET A 1 8.18 -7.68 2.04
C MET A 1 7.35 -8.90 2.40
N VAL A 2 6.05 -8.72 2.67
CA VAL A 2 5.14 -9.84 2.93
C VAL A 2 4.77 -10.50 1.60
N VAL A 3 5.11 -11.80 1.46
CA VAL A 3 4.72 -12.63 0.31
C VAL A 3 3.68 -13.63 0.75
N VAL A 4 2.56 -13.69 0.04
CA VAL A 4 1.45 -14.59 0.36
C VAL A 4 1.25 -15.60 -0.77
N LEU A 5 1.32 -16.88 -0.46
CA LEU A 5 1.08 -17.96 -1.40
C LEU A 5 -0.37 -18.44 -1.30
N VAL A 6 -1.10 -18.37 -2.40
CA VAL A 6 -2.46 -18.87 -2.54
C VAL A 6 -2.52 -19.98 -3.60
N GLY A 7 -3.55 -20.79 -3.55
CA GLY A 7 -3.74 -21.89 -4.51
C GLY A 7 -4.43 -23.08 -3.88
N PHE A 8 -4.87 -23.99 -4.71
CA PHE A 8 -5.58 -25.18 -4.30
C PHE A 8 -4.70 -26.12 -3.47
N MET A 9 -5.32 -27.13 -2.81
CA MET A 9 -4.55 -28.20 -2.17
C MET A 9 -3.66 -28.91 -3.21
N GLY A 10 -2.48 -29.35 -2.82
CA GLY A 10 -1.52 -29.95 -3.77
C GLY A 10 -0.76 -28.96 -4.65
N ALA A 11 -1.05 -27.66 -4.61
CA ALA A 11 -0.29 -26.65 -5.36
C ALA A 11 1.17 -26.45 -4.88
N GLY A 12 1.53 -26.99 -3.73
CA GLY A 12 2.91 -26.94 -3.20
C GLY A 12 3.20 -25.68 -2.36
N LYS A 13 2.20 -24.95 -1.89
CA LYS A 13 2.35 -23.71 -1.11
C LYS A 13 3.34 -23.83 0.05
N THR A 14 3.19 -24.83 0.88
CA THR A 14 4.06 -25.04 2.06
C THR A 14 5.50 -25.36 1.64
N THR A 15 5.70 -26.25 0.67
CA THR A 15 7.04 -26.63 0.20
C THR A 15 7.75 -25.47 -0.50
N VAL A 16 7.08 -24.82 -1.45
CA VAL A 16 7.61 -23.64 -2.16
C VAL A 16 7.86 -22.50 -1.19
N GLY A 17 6.93 -22.30 -0.24
CA GLY A 17 7.03 -21.26 0.77
C GLY A 17 8.26 -21.41 1.68
N HIS A 18 8.56 -22.60 2.14
CA HIS A 18 9.79 -22.85 2.92
C HIS A 18 11.07 -22.52 2.13
N ILE A 19 11.15 -22.96 0.86
CA ILE A 19 12.30 -22.67 0.00
C ILE A 19 12.46 -21.16 -0.23
N MET A 20 11.34 -20.46 -0.45
CA MET A 20 11.37 -19.01 -0.64
C MET A 20 11.79 -18.28 0.64
N ALA A 21 11.24 -18.68 1.79
CA ALA A 21 11.54 -18.09 3.09
C ALA A 21 13.03 -18.22 3.44
N GLU A 22 13.62 -19.41 3.24
CA GLU A 22 15.05 -19.65 3.42
C GLU A 22 15.91 -18.73 2.54
N ARG A 23 15.55 -18.59 1.24
CA ARG A 23 16.29 -17.75 0.30
C ARG A 23 16.16 -16.25 0.56
N LEU A 24 15.03 -15.82 1.12
CA LEU A 24 14.79 -14.42 1.51
C LEU A 24 15.33 -14.08 2.90
N GLY A 25 15.76 -15.07 3.68
CA GLY A 25 16.12 -14.87 5.08
C GLY A 25 14.94 -14.44 5.95
N GLN A 26 13.72 -14.86 5.60
CA GLN A 26 12.47 -14.48 6.26
C GLN A 26 11.80 -15.69 6.91
N PRO A 27 10.95 -15.49 7.94
CA PRO A 27 10.16 -16.59 8.50
C PRO A 27 9.13 -17.09 7.49
N PHE A 28 8.85 -18.41 7.56
CA PHE A 28 7.70 -19.04 6.90
C PHE A 28 6.56 -19.22 7.89
N VAL A 29 5.34 -18.88 7.48
CA VAL A 29 4.11 -19.04 8.29
C VAL A 29 3.03 -19.71 7.45
N ASP A 30 2.49 -20.82 7.94
CA ASP A 30 1.26 -21.42 7.42
C ASP A 30 0.09 -20.93 8.27
N SER A 31 -0.92 -20.29 7.64
CA SER A 31 -2.05 -19.68 8.36
C SER A 31 -2.89 -20.71 9.09
N ASP A 32 -3.07 -21.91 8.50
CA ASP A 32 -3.86 -22.97 9.10
C ASP A 32 -3.16 -23.53 10.34
N VAL A 33 -1.86 -23.80 10.25
CA VAL A 33 -1.03 -24.24 11.38
C VAL A 33 -1.01 -23.19 12.50
N LEU A 34 -0.91 -21.92 12.15
CA LEU A 34 -0.93 -20.82 13.15
C LEU A 34 -2.26 -20.76 13.90
N ILE A 35 -3.38 -20.96 13.22
CA ILE A 35 -4.71 -21.00 13.84
C ILE A 35 -4.81 -22.17 14.83
N GLU A 36 -4.39 -23.36 14.41
CA GLU A 36 -4.41 -24.54 15.26
C GLU A 36 -3.52 -24.38 16.51
N GLN A 37 -2.31 -23.83 16.33
CA GLN A 37 -1.40 -23.56 17.45
C GLN A 37 -1.96 -22.55 18.45
N ARG A 38 -2.60 -21.48 17.98
CA ARG A 38 -3.17 -20.44 18.84
C ARG A 38 -4.36 -20.96 19.68
N LEU A 39 -5.15 -21.85 19.11
CA LEU A 39 -6.35 -22.38 19.78
C LEU A 39 -6.10 -23.71 20.47
N GLY A 40 -4.98 -24.38 20.21
CA GLY A 40 -4.72 -25.74 20.73
C GLY A 40 -5.71 -26.79 20.22
N ARG A 41 -6.31 -26.55 19.04
CA ARG A 41 -7.38 -27.40 18.45
C ARG A 41 -7.18 -27.51 16.94
N GLU A 42 -7.52 -28.68 16.39
CA GLU A 42 -7.51 -28.89 14.94
C GLU A 42 -8.64 -28.10 14.26
N ILE A 43 -8.40 -27.58 13.05
CA ILE A 43 -9.38 -26.87 12.24
C ILE A 43 -10.65 -27.71 12.05
N ARG A 44 -10.53 -29.03 11.87
CA ARG A 44 -11.66 -29.93 11.76
C ARG A 44 -12.60 -29.88 12.98
N ASP A 45 -12.03 -29.77 14.17
CA ASP A 45 -12.81 -29.67 15.40
C ASP A 45 -13.47 -28.32 15.56
N ILE A 46 -12.81 -27.25 15.13
CA ILE A 46 -13.38 -25.89 15.08
C ILE A 46 -14.62 -25.88 14.17
N PHE A 47 -14.50 -26.44 12.95
CA PHE A 47 -15.66 -26.55 12.04
C PHE A 47 -16.82 -27.30 12.64
N ARG A 48 -16.53 -28.40 13.34
CA ARG A 48 -17.57 -29.24 13.96
C ARG A 48 -18.28 -28.57 15.11
N THR A 49 -17.58 -27.80 15.94
CA THR A 49 -18.13 -27.23 17.20
C THR A 49 -18.66 -25.81 17.03
N GLU A 50 -17.96 -24.97 16.24
CA GLU A 50 -18.26 -23.53 16.09
C GLU A 50 -18.86 -23.21 14.71
N GLY A 51 -18.68 -24.09 13.72
CA GLY A 51 -19.16 -23.89 12.37
C GLY A 51 -18.25 -23.09 11.46
N GLU A 52 -18.58 -23.10 10.15
CA GLU A 52 -17.79 -22.42 9.12
C GLU A 52 -17.70 -20.89 9.31
N PRO A 53 -18.80 -20.17 9.67
CA PRO A 53 -18.72 -18.70 9.82
C PRO A 53 -17.71 -18.25 10.89
N TYR A 54 -17.64 -18.96 12.00
CA TYR A 54 -16.66 -18.69 13.05
C TYR A 54 -15.23 -18.90 12.56
N PHE A 55 -14.98 -20.04 11.88
CA PHE A 55 -13.66 -20.31 11.31
C PHE A 55 -13.25 -19.23 10.29
N ARG A 56 -14.16 -18.79 9.41
CA ARG A 56 -13.88 -17.75 8.42
C ARG A 56 -13.54 -16.41 9.06
N GLN A 57 -14.19 -16.05 10.16
CA GLN A 57 -13.80 -14.85 10.91
C GLN A 57 -12.39 -14.98 11.47
N LEU A 58 -12.09 -16.11 12.10
CA LEU A 58 -10.79 -16.39 12.68
C LEU A 58 -9.67 -16.43 11.61
N GLU A 59 -9.94 -17.05 10.46
CA GLU A 59 -9.05 -17.08 9.30
C GLU A 59 -8.76 -15.67 8.79
N HIS A 60 -9.81 -14.85 8.61
CA HIS A 60 -9.69 -13.45 8.22
C HIS A 60 -8.81 -12.65 9.19
N ASP A 61 -9.09 -12.71 10.50
CA ASP A 61 -8.36 -11.97 11.52
C ASP A 61 -6.88 -12.38 11.59
N THR A 62 -6.61 -13.68 11.40
CA THR A 62 -5.25 -14.21 11.35
C THR A 62 -4.50 -13.70 10.13
N VAL A 63 -5.10 -13.76 8.93
CA VAL A 63 -4.50 -13.24 7.70
C VAL A 63 -4.26 -11.73 7.80
N ALA A 64 -5.23 -10.98 8.33
CA ALA A 64 -5.08 -9.55 8.53
C ALA A 64 -3.92 -9.20 9.48
N GLY A 65 -3.75 -9.96 10.55
CA GLY A 65 -2.62 -9.83 11.46
C GLY A 65 -1.27 -10.15 10.80
N LEU A 66 -1.21 -11.21 10.01
CA LEU A 66 0.00 -11.62 9.30
C LEU A 66 0.43 -10.60 8.23
N VAL A 67 -0.52 -10.08 7.44
CA VAL A 67 -0.23 -9.09 6.38
C VAL A 67 0.24 -7.75 6.96
N ARG A 68 -0.21 -7.39 8.16
CA ARG A 68 0.24 -6.19 8.89
C ARG A 68 1.51 -6.41 9.71
N GLY A 69 1.94 -7.65 9.83
CA GLY A 69 3.11 -8.06 10.61
C GLY A 69 4.44 -7.80 9.90
N PRO A 70 5.55 -8.29 10.49
CA PRO A 70 6.86 -8.21 9.87
C PRO A 70 6.91 -9.02 8.57
N ASP A 71 7.95 -8.77 7.78
CA ASP A 71 8.23 -9.48 6.54
C ASP A 71 8.26 -10.99 6.75
N ALA A 72 7.48 -11.70 5.94
CA ALA A 72 7.33 -13.15 6.01
C ALA A 72 6.86 -13.74 4.68
N VAL A 73 7.11 -15.02 4.48
CA VAL A 73 6.45 -15.84 3.46
C VAL A 73 5.28 -16.59 4.12
N ILE A 74 4.08 -16.34 3.65
CA ILE A 74 2.84 -16.85 4.25
C ILE A 74 2.14 -17.79 3.27
N ALA A 75 1.83 -19.00 3.68
CA ALA A 75 0.94 -19.90 2.95
C ALA A 75 -0.48 -19.79 3.53
N LEU A 76 -1.48 -19.53 2.68
CA LEU A 76 -2.88 -19.47 3.13
C LEU A 76 -3.61 -20.80 2.92
N GLY A 77 -4.59 -21.04 3.79
CA GLY A 77 -5.60 -22.07 3.60
C GLY A 77 -6.31 -21.88 2.25
N GLY A 78 -6.64 -22.99 1.57
CA GLY A 78 -7.17 -22.94 0.20
C GLY A 78 -8.51 -22.21 0.06
N GLY A 79 -9.24 -21.94 1.14
CA GLY A 79 -10.51 -21.20 1.14
C GLY A 79 -10.41 -19.74 1.54
N ALA A 80 -9.27 -19.29 2.06
CA ALA A 80 -9.11 -17.94 2.63
C ALA A 80 -9.46 -16.82 1.64
N VAL A 81 -9.19 -17.00 0.35
CA VAL A 81 -9.51 -16.01 -0.71
C VAL A 81 -10.99 -15.97 -1.10
N GLU A 82 -11.83 -16.90 -0.63
CA GLU A 82 -13.28 -16.86 -0.89
C GLU A 82 -13.94 -15.68 -0.13
N ASP A 83 -13.39 -15.26 1.02
CA ASP A 83 -13.88 -14.11 1.78
C ASP A 83 -13.42 -12.78 1.12
N PRO A 84 -14.36 -11.91 0.69
CA PRO A 84 -14.02 -10.60 0.11
C PRO A 84 -13.21 -9.70 1.04
N ARG A 85 -13.41 -9.80 2.36
CA ARG A 85 -12.66 -9.03 3.37
C ARG A 85 -11.20 -9.45 3.38
N THR A 86 -10.93 -10.76 3.30
CA THR A 86 -9.58 -11.31 3.20
C THR A 86 -8.91 -10.85 1.90
N ARG A 87 -9.60 -10.90 0.75
CA ARG A 87 -9.05 -10.36 -0.50
C ARG A 87 -8.72 -8.88 -0.42
N ALA A 88 -9.53 -8.08 0.29
CA ALA A 88 -9.23 -6.66 0.50
C ALA A 88 -7.93 -6.46 1.29
N VAL A 89 -7.69 -7.25 2.33
CA VAL A 89 -6.43 -7.23 3.09
C VAL A 89 -5.24 -7.65 2.24
N LEU A 90 -5.42 -8.68 1.41
CA LEU A 90 -4.36 -9.23 0.55
C LEU A 90 -3.86 -8.27 -0.53
N ARG A 91 -4.61 -7.21 -0.87
CA ARG A 91 -4.13 -6.14 -1.76
C ARG A 91 -2.87 -5.43 -1.24
N ASN A 92 -2.59 -5.56 0.05
CA ASN A 92 -1.43 -4.97 0.71
C ASN A 92 -0.22 -5.94 0.79
N ALA A 93 -0.28 -7.08 0.12
CA ALA A 93 0.78 -8.09 0.11
C ALA A 93 1.13 -8.50 -1.33
N ARG A 94 2.26 -9.18 -1.50
CA ARG A 94 2.64 -9.84 -2.76
C ARG A 94 1.96 -11.19 -2.82
N VAL A 95 0.76 -11.24 -3.38
CA VAL A 95 0.02 -12.49 -3.52
C VAL A 95 0.49 -13.23 -4.75
N VAL A 96 0.96 -14.45 -4.57
CA VAL A 96 1.38 -15.36 -5.63
C VAL A 96 0.41 -16.52 -5.69
N TYR A 97 -0.25 -16.67 -6.82
CA TYR A 97 -1.07 -17.83 -7.11
C TYR A 97 -0.20 -18.97 -7.68
N LEU A 98 -0.05 -20.02 -6.90
CA LEU A 98 0.54 -21.29 -7.37
C LEU A 98 -0.56 -22.09 -8.04
N ARG A 99 -0.61 -22.01 -9.38
CA ARG A 99 -1.64 -22.70 -10.18
C ARG A 99 -1.25 -24.16 -10.39
N VAL A 100 -2.18 -25.04 -10.11
CA VAL A 100 -2.07 -26.48 -10.33
C VAL A 100 -3.34 -26.97 -11.01
N SER A 101 -3.25 -27.88 -11.97
CA SER A 101 -4.42 -28.53 -12.55
C SER A 101 -5.11 -29.44 -11.53
N TYR A 102 -6.40 -29.68 -11.71
CA TYR A 102 -7.16 -30.55 -10.80
C TYR A 102 -6.56 -31.97 -10.72
N ASP A 103 -6.21 -32.55 -11.87
CA ASP A 103 -5.67 -33.89 -11.94
C ASP A 103 -4.31 -34.02 -11.23
N GLU A 104 -3.42 -33.06 -11.45
CA GLU A 104 -2.12 -33.01 -10.79
C GLU A 104 -2.26 -32.77 -9.28
N ALA A 105 -3.17 -31.88 -8.89
CA ALA A 105 -3.49 -31.64 -7.48
C ALA A 105 -3.93 -32.91 -6.78
N MET A 106 -4.86 -33.66 -7.40
CA MET A 106 -5.34 -34.95 -6.86
C MET A 106 -4.26 -36.00 -6.84
N ALA A 107 -3.40 -36.07 -7.87
CA ALA A 107 -2.26 -37.02 -7.89
C ALA A 107 -1.30 -36.77 -6.72
N ARG A 108 -1.01 -35.48 -6.40
CA ARG A 108 -0.10 -35.10 -5.31
C ARG A 108 -0.65 -35.38 -3.92
N VAL A 109 -1.97 -35.24 -3.72
CA VAL A 109 -2.59 -35.43 -2.40
C VAL A 109 -3.13 -36.82 -2.12
N LYS A 110 -3.15 -37.73 -3.12
CA LYS A 110 -3.64 -39.11 -2.97
C LYS A 110 -2.95 -39.90 -1.86
N SER A 111 -1.73 -39.58 -1.49
CA SER A 111 -0.97 -40.23 -0.41
C SER A 111 -1.25 -39.69 0.99
N ASP A 112 -2.09 -38.66 1.11
CA ASP A 112 -2.34 -37.95 2.38
C ASP A 112 -3.74 -38.32 2.92
N GLU A 113 -3.86 -39.50 3.55
CA GLU A 113 -5.13 -40.05 4.07
C GLU A 113 -5.79 -39.14 5.16
N PHE A 114 -5.09 -38.17 5.71
CA PHE A 114 -5.55 -37.34 6.82
C PHE A 114 -6.27 -36.03 6.40
N ARG A 115 -6.51 -35.76 5.11
CA ARG A 115 -7.17 -34.54 4.65
C ARG A 115 -8.68 -34.68 4.50
N PRO A 116 -9.51 -34.08 5.39
CA PRO A 116 -10.97 -34.20 5.35
C PRO A 116 -11.61 -33.76 4.02
N MET A 117 -10.98 -32.78 3.34
CA MET A 117 -11.48 -32.25 2.07
C MET A 117 -11.45 -33.25 0.91
N LEU A 118 -10.58 -34.27 0.96
CA LEU A 118 -10.47 -35.29 -0.12
C LEU A 118 -11.73 -36.16 -0.25
N HIS A 119 -12.56 -36.22 0.78
CA HIS A 119 -13.77 -37.04 0.80
C HIS A 119 -15.02 -36.26 0.38
N ARG A 120 -14.89 -35.03 -0.06
CA ARG A 120 -16.02 -34.22 -0.55
C ARG A 120 -16.41 -34.65 -1.96
N PRO A 121 -17.69 -34.96 -2.20
CA PRO A 121 -18.18 -35.33 -3.54
C PRO A 121 -18.17 -34.18 -4.54
N ASP A 122 -18.17 -32.91 -4.04
CA ASP A 122 -18.20 -31.68 -4.82
C ASP A 122 -16.81 -31.00 -4.98
N LEU A 123 -15.73 -31.74 -4.82
CA LEU A 123 -14.37 -31.18 -4.77
C LEU A 123 -13.95 -30.52 -6.10
N ASP A 124 -14.37 -31.05 -7.24
CA ASP A 124 -14.18 -30.46 -8.57
C ASP A 124 -14.91 -29.11 -8.71
N GLU A 125 -16.13 -29.04 -8.20
CA GLU A 125 -16.90 -27.78 -8.18
C GLU A 125 -16.24 -26.73 -7.27
N VAL A 126 -15.74 -27.15 -6.11
CA VAL A 126 -14.97 -26.29 -5.20
C VAL A 126 -13.70 -25.77 -5.87
N TYR A 127 -12.98 -26.64 -6.60
CA TYR A 127 -11.80 -26.23 -7.37
C TYR A 127 -12.17 -25.17 -8.40
N LYS A 128 -13.17 -25.41 -9.27
CA LYS A 128 -13.61 -24.48 -10.31
C LYS A 128 -14.05 -23.13 -9.75
N ARG A 129 -14.81 -23.14 -8.65
CA ARG A 129 -15.30 -21.92 -7.98
C ARG A 129 -14.17 -21.05 -7.46
N ARG A 130 -13.05 -21.65 -6.99
CA ARG A 130 -11.93 -20.93 -6.40
C ARG A 130 -10.96 -20.33 -7.41
N LEU A 131 -10.95 -20.78 -8.66
CA LEU A 131 -9.99 -20.34 -9.67
C LEU A 131 -10.01 -18.81 -9.84
N SER A 132 -11.20 -18.22 -10.06
CA SER A 132 -11.33 -16.77 -10.22
C SER A 132 -10.88 -16.01 -8.97
N ALA A 133 -11.19 -16.51 -7.77
CA ALA A 133 -10.79 -15.87 -6.53
C ALA A 133 -9.27 -15.89 -6.31
N TYR A 134 -8.56 -16.93 -6.75
CA TYR A 134 -7.09 -16.95 -6.74
C TYR A 134 -6.51 -15.98 -7.75
N GLU A 135 -7.05 -15.94 -8.98
CA GLU A 135 -6.62 -15.03 -10.05
C GLU A 135 -6.85 -13.56 -9.65
N ASP A 136 -8.03 -13.26 -9.10
CA ASP A 136 -8.39 -11.89 -8.65
C ASP A 136 -7.51 -11.39 -7.50
N ALA A 137 -7.05 -12.29 -6.64
CA ALA A 137 -6.20 -11.93 -5.49
C ALA A 137 -4.73 -11.79 -5.87
N ALA A 138 -4.27 -12.43 -6.93
CA ALA A 138 -2.85 -12.59 -7.24
C ALA A 138 -2.28 -11.44 -8.07
N VAL A 139 -1.08 -10.99 -7.72
CA VAL A 139 -0.25 -10.11 -8.57
C VAL A 139 0.69 -10.91 -9.48
N LEU A 140 0.82 -12.20 -9.21
CA LEU A 140 1.67 -13.13 -9.96
C LEU A 140 1.04 -14.52 -9.95
N THR A 141 0.95 -15.16 -11.12
CA THR A 141 0.53 -16.56 -11.26
C THR A 141 1.68 -17.38 -11.81
N VAL A 142 1.99 -18.51 -11.15
CA VAL A 142 3.03 -19.45 -11.58
C VAL A 142 2.46 -20.85 -11.64
N ASP A 143 2.64 -21.53 -12.77
CA ASP A 143 2.24 -22.91 -12.97
C ASP A 143 3.17 -23.87 -12.22
N THR A 144 2.59 -24.89 -11.58
CA THR A 144 3.34 -25.87 -10.80
C THR A 144 3.29 -27.29 -11.35
N ASP A 145 2.47 -27.54 -12.38
CA ASP A 145 2.29 -28.88 -12.97
C ASP A 145 3.59 -29.44 -13.54
N GLY A 146 3.92 -30.67 -13.14
CA GLY A 146 5.14 -31.35 -13.58
C GLY A 146 6.46 -30.68 -13.15
N ARG A 147 6.43 -29.69 -12.26
CA ARG A 147 7.62 -28.90 -11.90
C ARG A 147 8.11 -29.21 -10.50
N ARG A 148 9.42 -29.10 -10.32
CA ARG A 148 10.06 -29.23 -9.01
C ARG A 148 9.83 -27.97 -8.17
N PRO A 149 9.58 -28.11 -6.85
CA PRO A 149 9.32 -26.97 -5.98
C PRO A 149 10.43 -25.91 -5.96
N ASP A 150 11.70 -26.32 -6.06
CA ASP A 150 12.85 -25.41 -6.11
C ASP A 150 12.85 -24.55 -7.39
N ALA A 151 12.49 -25.12 -8.54
CA ALA A 151 12.37 -24.39 -9.79
C ALA A 151 11.21 -23.39 -9.75
N VAL A 152 10.07 -23.77 -9.15
CA VAL A 152 8.92 -22.88 -8.94
C VAL A 152 9.31 -21.72 -8.01
N ALA A 153 9.96 -22.00 -6.88
CA ALA A 153 10.39 -20.98 -5.93
C ALA A 153 11.36 -19.97 -6.56
N LEU A 154 12.32 -20.44 -7.36
CA LEU A 154 13.27 -19.57 -8.08
C LEU A 154 12.56 -18.65 -9.08
N GLU A 155 11.61 -19.19 -9.84
CA GLU A 155 10.83 -18.39 -10.78
C GLU A 155 9.99 -17.34 -10.06
N VAL A 156 9.29 -17.73 -9.00
CA VAL A 156 8.51 -16.78 -8.17
C VAL A 156 9.41 -15.64 -7.67
N LEU A 157 10.57 -15.96 -7.10
CA LEU A 157 11.51 -14.96 -6.59
C LEU A 157 12.02 -14.05 -7.71
N ALA A 158 12.39 -14.61 -8.87
CA ALA A 158 12.85 -13.83 -10.02
C ALA A 158 11.76 -12.91 -10.60
N GLN A 159 10.49 -13.35 -10.56
CA GLN A 159 9.38 -12.52 -11.02
C GLN A 159 9.00 -11.47 -9.97
N LEU A 160 9.00 -11.80 -8.66
CA LEU A 160 8.73 -10.85 -7.59
C LEU A 160 9.72 -9.69 -7.56
N THR A 161 11.00 -9.92 -7.88
CA THR A 161 12.01 -8.85 -7.96
C THR A 161 11.77 -7.88 -9.12
N ARG A 162 11.01 -8.30 -10.15
CA ARG A 162 10.65 -7.47 -11.30
C ARG A 162 9.33 -6.72 -11.11
N LEU A 163 8.51 -7.15 -10.15
CA LEU A 163 7.26 -6.47 -9.85
C LEU A 163 7.56 -5.13 -9.15
N PRO A 164 6.80 -4.08 -9.46
CA PRO A 164 6.90 -2.81 -8.75
C PRO A 164 6.64 -3.01 -7.25
N ALA A 165 7.20 -2.19 -6.34
CA ALA A 165 7.00 -2.32 -4.89
C ALA A 165 5.50 -2.35 -4.55
N ALA A 166 5.05 -3.27 -3.68
CA ALA A 166 3.66 -3.25 -3.23
C ALA A 166 3.38 -1.93 -2.50
N PRO A 167 2.19 -1.32 -2.67
CA PRO A 167 1.85 -0.15 -1.89
C PRO A 167 1.94 -0.49 -0.39
N PRO A 168 2.46 0.42 0.44
CA PRO A 168 2.61 0.18 1.87
C PRO A 168 1.25 -0.07 2.53
N VAL A 169 1.19 -1.02 3.45
CA VAL A 169 -0.02 -1.26 4.28
C VAL A 169 -0.35 -0.01 5.09
N ASN A 170 0.67 0.57 5.71
CA ASN A 170 0.60 1.88 6.35
C ASN A 170 0.90 2.96 5.30
N ARG A 171 -0.12 3.73 4.95
CA ARG A 171 -0.03 4.79 3.92
C ARG A 171 0.40 6.15 4.44
N VAL A 172 0.75 6.24 5.72
CA VAL A 172 1.35 7.46 6.30
C VAL A 172 2.82 7.51 5.90
N ALA A 173 3.22 8.59 5.26
CA ALA A 173 4.60 8.87 4.91
C ALA A 173 5.10 10.11 5.65
N ALA A 174 6.31 10.07 6.19
CA ALA A 174 6.99 11.27 6.67
C ALA A 174 7.73 11.94 5.53
N SER A 175 7.66 13.28 5.44
CA SER A 175 8.56 14.06 4.57
C SER A 175 9.66 14.69 5.42
N LEU A 176 10.92 14.30 5.14
CA LEU A 176 12.10 14.66 5.92
C LEU A 176 13.01 15.63 5.18
N ALA A 177 13.43 16.66 5.91
CA ALA A 177 14.48 17.59 5.54
C ALA A 177 15.55 17.53 6.65
N ALA A 178 16.50 16.61 6.54
CA ALA A 178 17.59 16.41 7.50
C ALA A 178 18.86 17.17 7.06
N GLU A 179 19.78 17.41 7.97
CA GLU A 179 21.05 18.08 7.67
C GLU A 179 21.99 17.16 6.88
N ASP A 180 22.10 15.90 7.30
CA ASP A 180 22.95 14.88 6.71
C ASP A 180 22.33 13.47 6.78
N THR A 181 23.05 12.48 6.22
CA THR A 181 22.62 11.08 6.18
C THR A 181 22.38 10.49 7.57
N ASP A 182 23.27 10.75 8.53
CA ASP A 182 23.19 10.12 9.84
C ASP A 182 22.05 10.70 10.68
N SER A 183 21.80 12.00 10.59
CA SER A 183 20.64 12.64 11.22
C SER A 183 19.33 12.17 10.57
N CYS A 184 19.33 11.98 9.26
CA CYS A 184 18.19 11.43 8.54
C CYS A 184 17.85 10.01 9.02
N LEU A 185 18.84 9.11 9.11
CA LEU A 185 18.65 7.74 9.56
C LEU A 185 18.15 7.66 11.00
N ARG A 186 18.70 8.47 11.91
CA ARG A 186 18.19 8.54 13.30
C ARG A 186 16.72 8.96 13.37
N GLU A 187 16.34 9.91 12.55
CA GLU A 187 14.94 10.36 12.51
C GLU A 187 14.03 9.31 11.89
N LEU A 188 14.49 8.59 10.87
CA LEU A 188 13.79 7.46 10.28
C LEU A 188 13.57 6.33 11.30
N ASP A 189 14.58 5.98 12.10
CA ASP A 189 14.46 4.97 13.17
C ASP A 189 13.38 5.35 14.19
N ARG A 190 13.32 6.64 14.56
CA ARG A 190 12.31 7.16 15.49
C ARG A 190 10.88 7.07 14.90
N LEU A 191 10.74 7.32 13.61
CA LEU A 191 9.44 7.37 12.92
C LEU A 191 8.97 6.00 12.40
N ALA A 192 9.86 5.04 12.19
CA ALA A 192 9.57 3.75 11.57
C ALA A 192 8.35 3.00 12.16
N PRO A 193 8.07 3.02 13.48
CA PRO A 193 6.88 2.37 14.02
C PRO A 193 5.55 3.01 13.58
N ARG A 194 5.58 4.26 13.08
CA ARG A 194 4.41 5.08 12.79
C ARG A 194 4.13 5.26 11.30
N ILE A 195 5.13 5.05 10.45
CA ILE A 195 5.06 5.31 9.01
C ILE A 195 5.29 4.03 8.20
N GLY A 196 4.70 3.97 7.01
CA GLY A 196 4.96 2.88 6.07
C GLY A 196 5.98 3.22 5.01
N LEU A 197 6.36 4.52 4.91
CA LEU A 197 7.26 5.04 3.89
C LEU A 197 7.83 6.39 4.32
N ALA A 198 8.97 6.80 3.78
CA ALA A 198 9.52 8.13 4.03
C ALA A 198 9.97 8.80 2.73
N GLU A 199 9.62 10.08 2.55
CA GLU A 199 10.22 10.94 1.55
C GLU A 199 11.43 11.64 2.16
N VAL A 200 12.61 11.49 1.53
CA VAL A 200 13.82 12.21 1.92
C VAL A 200 14.12 13.28 0.88
N ARG A 201 14.12 14.52 1.32
CA ARG A 201 14.35 15.73 0.51
C ARG A 201 15.86 15.98 0.39
N LEU A 202 16.52 15.32 -0.56
CA LEU A 202 17.96 15.44 -0.82
C LEU A 202 18.37 16.89 -1.16
N ASP A 203 17.48 17.63 -1.79
CA ASP A 203 17.67 19.04 -2.13
C ASP A 203 17.76 19.97 -0.91
N LEU A 204 17.32 19.53 0.26
CA LEU A 204 17.37 20.29 1.51
C LEU A 204 18.49 19.83 2.45
N MET A 205 19.23 18.78 2.07
CA MET A 205 20.35 18.24 2.84
C MET A 205 21.66 18.97 2.48
N ARG A 206 22.52 19.21 3.47
CA ARG A 206 23.87 19.76 3.21
C ARG A 206 24.79 18.72 2.61
N SER A 207 24.66 17.48 3.04
CA SER A 207 25.41 16.34 2.51
C SER A 207 24.61 15.06 2.63
N PHE A 208 24.74 14.16 1.66
CA PHE A 208 24.05 12.89 1.67
C PHE A 208 24.87 11.79 0.97
N ASP A 209 24.71 10.57 1.48
CA ASP A 209 25.15 9.32 0.86
C ASP A 209 23.90 8.51 0.52
N VAL A 210 23.53 8.49 -0.77
CA VAL A 210 22.34 7.82 -1.29
C VAL A 210 22.39 6.32 -1.03
N ALA A 211 23.55 5.68 -1.25
CA ALA A 211 23.71 4.25 -1.07
C ALA A 211 23.51 3.84 0.40
N LYS A 212 24.11 4.62 1.32
CA LYS A 212 23.93 4.42 2.77
C LYS A 212 22.48 4.64 3.21
N LEU A 213 21.81 5.68 2.70
CA LEU A 213 20.39 5.93 2.98
C LEU A 213 19.54 4.71 2.59
N VAL A 214 19.69 4.23 1.35
CA VAL A 214 18.90 3.10 0.84
C VAL A 214 19.19 1.80 1.59
N ALA A 215 20.46 1.52 1.88
CA ALA A 215 20.87 0.28 2.55
C ALA A 215 20.48 0.23 4.03
N SER A 216 20.37 1.39 4.71
CA SER A 216 20.21 1.45 6.19
C SER A 216 18.84 1.95 6.63
N ALA A 217 17.98 2.43 5.73
CA ALA A 217 16.67 2.93 6.11
C ALA A 217 15.75 1.80 6.62
N PRO A 218 15.06 1.99 7.77
CA PRO A 218 14.17 0.99 8.36
C PRO A 218 12.82 0.87 7.61
N VAL A 219 12.52 1.81 6.69
CA VAL A 219 11.30 1.85 5.88
C VAL A 219 11.64 2.15 4.42
N PRO A 220 10.78 1.77 3.45
CA PRO A 220 10.97 2.14 2.05
C PRO A 220 11.08 3.66 1.86
N LEU A 221 11.96 4.10 0.94
CA LEU A 221 12.21 5.51 0.69
C LEU A 221 11.61 5.99 -0.64
N VAL A 222 11.09 7.22 -0.64
CA VAL A 222 10.98 8.10 -1.81
C VAL A 222 12.15 9.07 -1.75
N LEU A 223 13.06 9.02 -2.72
CA LEU A 223 14.15 9.97 -2.81
C LEU A 223 13.78 11.11 -3.77
N THR A 224 13.71 12.32 -3.23
CA THR A 224 13.29 13.54 -3.93
C THR A 224 14.44 14.54 -3.96
N CYS A 225 14.77 15.04 -5.15
CA CYS A 225 15.70 16.16 -5.33
C CYS A 225 14.96 17.28 -6.08
N ARG A 226 14.18 18.09 -5.34
CA ARG A 226 13.27 19.09 -5.92
C ARG A 226 14.02 20.32 -6.42
N PRO A 227 13.85 20.72 -7.71
CA PRO A 227 14.50 21.92 -8.25
C PRO A 227 13.87 23.21 -7.73
N ALA A 228 14.64 24.27 -7.72
CA ALA A 228 14.21 25.60 -7.26
C ALA A 228 12.99 26.14 -8.02
N ARG A 229 12.82 25.80 -9.31
CA ARG A 229 11.64 26.16 -10.10
C ARG A 229 10.33 25.56 -9.59
N GLU A 230 10.43 24.47 -8.79
CA GLU A 230 9.31 23.85 -8.09
C GLU A 230 9.42 24.02 -6.56
N HIS A 231 9.90 25.18 -6.14
CA HIS A 231 10.06 25.56 -4.73
C HIS A 231 10.92 24.59 -3.91
N GLY A 232 11.85 23.88 -4.56
CA GLY A 232 12.86 23.05 -3.91
C GLY A 232 14.15 23.81 -3.60
N GLY A 233 15.09 23.11 -2.96
CA GLY A 233 16.40 23.65 -2.60
C GLY A 233 17.49 23.43 -3.67
N PHE A 234 17.24 22.58 -4.68
CA PHE A 234 18.25 22.27 -5.70
C PHE A 234 18.36 23.37 -6.77
N THR A 235 19.52 24.00 -6.84
CA THR A 235 19.82 25.11 -7.76
C THR A 235 20.73 24.73 -8.92
N GLY A 236 21.21 23.46 -8.97
CA GLY A 236 22.07 22.96 -10.03
C GLY A 236 21.31 22.65 -11.33
N HIS A 237 22.02 22.14 -12.33
CA HIS A 237 21.46 21.76 -13.63
C HIS A 237 20.68 20.43 -13.52
N ASP A 238 19.61 20.24 -14.33
CA ASP A 238 18.81 19.01 -14.31
C ASP A 238 19.64 17.74 -14.60
N SER A 239 20.69 17.82 -15.41
CA SER A 239 21.59 16.68 -15.65
C SER A 239 22.32 16.21 -14.38
N GLU A 240 22.65 17.13 -13.47
CA GLU A 240 23.26 16.80 -12.17
C GLU A 240 22.22 16.18 -11.24
N ARG A 241 21.04 16.77 -11.18
CA ARG A 241 19.89 16.27 -10.44
C ARG A 241 19.53 14.84 -10.88
N MET A 242 19.48 14.60 -12.20
CA MET A 242 19.22 13.27 -12.75
C MET A 242 20.32 12.26 -12.39
N ARG A 243 21.59 12.68 -12.26
CA ARG A 243 22.65 11.77 -11.78
C ARG A 243 22.44 11.36 -10.32
N ILE A 244 21.98 12.28 -9.46
CA ILE A 244 21.63 11.97 -8.06
C ILE A 244 20.48 10.95 -8.02
N LEU A 245 19.39 11.21 -8.75
CA LEU A 245 18.24 10.31 -8.81
C LEU A 245 18.58 8.97 -9.47
N ARG A 246 19.53 8.96 -10.44
CA ARG A 246 20.05 7.72 -11.03
C ARG A 246 20.80 6.88 -10.00
N THR A 247 21.62 7.49 -9.15
CA THR A 247 22.28 6.78 -8.05
C THR A 247 21.25 6.17 -7.11
N ALA A 248 20.16 6.88 -6.80
CA ALA A 248 19.08 6.36 -5.98
C ALA A 248 18.38 5.17 -6.63
N HIS A 249 18.07 5.27 -7.93
CA HIS A 249 17.50 4.19 -8.73
C HIS A 249 18.41 2.95 -8.72
N ASP A 250 19.69 3.12 -9.03
CA ASP A 250 20.64 2.01 -9.15
C ASP A 250 20.97 1.38 -7.77
N SER A 251 20.78 2.11 -6.68
CA SER A 251 20.87 1.61 -5.30
C SER A 251 19.63 0.83 -4.86
N GLY A 252 18.55 0.78 -5.69
CA GLY A 252 17.35 0.01 -5.40
C GLY A 252 16.40 0.65 -4.37
N CYS A 253 16.35 2.00 -4.28
CA CYS A 253 15.33 2.66 -3.46
C CYS A 253 13.92 2.32 -3.95
N ALA A 254 12.91 2.39 -3.09
CA ALA A 254 11.56 2.05 -3.48
C ALA A 254 11.00 2.99 -4.55
N TYR A 255 11.22 4.30 -4.38
CA TYR A 255 10.73 5.31 -5.31
C TYR A 255 11.72 6.45 -5.51
N ILE A 256 11.74 7.02 -6.72
CA ILE A 256 12.29 8.35 -7.01
C ILE A 256 11.16 9.29 -7.44
N ASP A 257 11.19 10.55 -6.96
CA ASP A 257 10.24 11.59 -7.37
C ASP A 257 10.89 12.46 -8.46
N VAL A 258 10.25 12.51 -9.62
CA VAL A 258 10.72 13.23 -10.82
C VAL A 258 9.58 14.13 -11.31
N GLU A 259 9.87 15.39 -11.60
CA GLU A 259 8.88 16.32 -12.14
C GLU A 259 8.35 15.82 -13.49
N ALA A 260 7.05 16.04 -13.74
CA ALA A 260 6.32 15.55 -14.91
C ALA A 260 6.98 15.94 -16.25
N ASP A 261 7.57 17.14 -16.32
CA ASP A 261 8.32 17.65 -17.48
C ASP A 261 9.65 16.91 -17.69
N CYS A 262 10.21 16.29 -16.65
CA CYS A 262 11.49 15.56 -16.68
C CYS A 262 11.34 14.03 -16.75
N VAL A 263 10.13 13.47 -16.74
CA VAL A 263 9.90 12.01 -16.79
C VAL A 263 10.57 11.36 -18.02
N HIS A 264 10.61 12.07 -19.14
CA HIS A 264 11.26 11.58 -20.35
C HIS A 264 12.77 11.32 -20.19
N LEU A 265 13.45 11.97 -19.22
CA LEU A 265 14.88 11.79 -18.94
C LEU A 265 15.16 10.49 -18.17
N VAL A 266 14.17 9.92 -17.52
CA VAL A 266 14.30 8.67 -16.77
C VAL A 266 13.65 7.48 -17.49
N THR A 267 12.99 7.72 -18.61
CA THR A 267 12.44 6.69 -19.48
C THR A 267 13.58 5.81 -20.00
N GLY A 268 13.51 4.50 -19.76
CA GLY A 268 14.59 3.57 -20.16
C GLY A 268 15.67 3.34 -19.08
N TRP A 269 15.54 3.90 -17.86
CA TRP A 269 16.40 3.51 -16.74
C TRP A 269 16.13 2.07 -16.26
N GLY A 270 15.15 1.40 -16.87
CA GLY A 270 14.81 0.01 -16.59
C GLY A 270 15.95 -0.98 -16.86
N GLY A 271 15.83 -2.15 -16.28
CA GLY A 271 16.74 -3.27 -16.51
C GLY A 271 17.43 -3.77 -15.24
N GLY A 272 16.66 -4.02 -14.18
CA GLY A 272 17.16 -4.73 -12.99
C GLY A 272 16.96 -4.02 -11.67
N SER A 273 16.63 -2.74 -11.64
CA SER A 273 16.27 -2.05 -10.39
C SER A 273 14.78 -2.20 -10.08
N PRO A 274 14.39 -2.46 -8.82
CA PRO A 274 13.01 -2.48 -8.37
C PRO A 274 12.42 -1.07 -8.20
N THR A 275 13.20 -0.02 -8.38
CA THR A 275 12.82 1.37 -8.13
C THR A 275 11.73 1.84 -9.07
N GLN A 276 10.68 2.43 -8.51
CA GLN A 276 9.56 3.00 -9.26
C GLN A 276 9.70 4.52 -9.39
N VAL A 277 9.22 5.05 -10.52
CA VAL A 277 9.18 6.49 -10.78
C VAL A 277 7.84 7.05 -10.34
N ILE A 278 7.87 8.07 -9.47
CA ILE A 278 6.76 8.96 -9.18
C ILE A 278 6.89 10.16 -10.11
N ALA A 279 5.94 10.36 -11.05
CA ALA A 279 5.84 11.58 -11.83
C ALA A 279 5.07 12.63 -11.06
N SER A 280 5.71 13.72 -10.64
CA SER A 280 5.10 14.75 -9.81
C SER A 280 4.85 16.05 -10.57
N GLN A 281 3.70 16.68 -10.30
CA GLN A 281 3.35 18.00 -10.79
C GLN A 281 2.68 18.82 -9.69
N HIS A 282 3.12 20.06 -9.53
CA HIS A 282 2.65 20.95 -8.48
C HIS A 282 2.08 22.26 -9.09
N TRP A 283 0.95 22.74 -8.53
CA TRP A 283 0.34 24.03 -8.84
C TRP A 283 0.29 24.85 -7.56
N PHE A 284 1.24 25.78 -7.43
CA PHE A 284 1.45 26.55 -6.21
C PHE A 284 0.46 27.72 -6.07
N ASP A 285 -0.07 28.22 -7.18
CA ASP A 285 -0.97 29.38 -7.16
C ASP A 285 -2.42 28.99 -6.87
N ALA A 286 -2.94 27.93 -7.50
CA ALA A 286 -4.33 27.51 -7.36
C ALA A 286 -4.49 26.01 -7.70
N MET A 287 -5.67 25.45 -7.42
CA MET A 287 -6.05 24.13 -7.91
C MET A 287 -6.28 24.18 -9.42
N PRO A 288 -5.68 23.28 -10.22
CA PRO A 288 -5.93 23.25 -11.67
C PRO A 288 -7.37 22.82 -11.97
N PRO A 289 -7.96 23.31 -13.07
CA PRO A 289 -9.36 23.02 -13.41
C PRO A 289 -9.60 21.56 -13.84
N ASP A 290 -8.59 20.85 -14.35
CA ASP A 290 -8.67 19.46 -14.81
C ASP A 290 -7.51 18.62 -14.25
N LEU A 291 -7.62 18.28 -12.98
CA LEU A 291 -6.64 17.43 -12.30
C LEU A 291 -6.69 15.98 -12.81
N LEU A 292 -7.89 15.51 -13.17
CA LEU A 292 -8.08 14.17 -13.70
C LEU A 292 -7.51 14.02 -15.11
N GLY A 293 -7.56 15.08 -15.93
CA GLY A 293 -6.88 15.14 -17.24
C GLY A 293 -5.37 15.03 -17.08
N ALA A 294 -4.77 15.82 -16.19
CA ALA A 294 -3.34 15.74 -15.90
C ALA A 294 -2.90 14.32 -15.43
N TYR A 295 -3.74 13.63 -14.65
CA TYR A 295 -3.50 12.24 -14.27
C TYR A 295 -3.51 11.31 -15.49
N ARG A 296 -4.48 11.44 -16.40
CA ARG A 296 -4.58 10.61 -17.61
C ARG A 296 -3.37 10.76 -18.52
N ASP A 297 -2.81 11.97 -18.61
CA ASP A 297 -1.63 12.27 -19.42
C ASP A 297 -0.35 11.64 -18.89
N LEU A 298 -0.28 11.38 -17.58
CA LEU A 298 0.93 10.89 -16.91
C LEU A 298 0.88 9.38 -16.59
N ARG A 299 -0.29 8.81 -16.32
CA ARG A 299 -0.45 7.46 -15.76
C ARG A 299 0.20 6.34 -16.58
N ASP A 300 0.28 6.51 -17.90
CA ASP A 300 0.87 5.51 -18.82
C ASP A 300 2.40 5.72 -19.00
N ARG A 301 2.97 6.73 -18.34
CA ARG A 301 4.38 7.13 -18.47
C ARG A 301 5.21 6.85 -17.21
N CYS A 302 4.57 6.50 -16.10
CA CYS A 302 5.22 6.31 -14.81
C CYS A 302 4.46 5.27 -13.96
N ALA A 303 5.11 4.79 -12.90
CA ALA A 303 4.49 3.83 -11.97
C ALA A 303 3.48 4.49 -11.02
N VAL A 304 3.72 5.75 -10.65
CA VAL A 304 2.90 6.52 -9.71
C VAL A 304 2.75 7.95 -10.22
N VAL A 305 1.55 8.49 -10.22
CA VAL A 305 1.29 9.90 -10.51
C VAL A 305 1.11 10.68 -9.20
N LYS A 306 1.84 11.79 -9.02
CA LYS A 306 1.71 12.70 -7.86
C LYS A 306 1.25 14.07 -8.34
N LEU A 307 0.07 14.49 -7.93
CA LEU A 307 -0.54 15.78 -8.28
C LEU A 307 -0.88 16.57 -7.02
N ALA A 308 -0.38 17.79 -6.93
CA ALA A 308 -0.60 18.67 -5.79
C ALA A 308 -0.99 20.07 -6.24
N GLY A 309 -2.23 20.48 -5.96
CA GLY A 309 -2.74 21.81 -6.25
C GLY A 309 -2.99 22.62 -4.97
N THR A 310 -2.95 23.95 -5.03
CA THR A 310 -3.22 24.80 -3.89
C THR A 310 -4.71 25.05 -3.74
N ALA A 311 -5.27 24.67 -2.58
CA ALA A 311 -6.64 24.95 -2.21
C ALA A 311 -6.75 26.32 -1.53
N ARG A 312 -7.57 27.19 -2.07
CA ARG A 312 -7.95 28.52 -1.52
C ARG A 312 -9.27 28.44 -0.76
N SER A 313 -10.09 27.46 -1.10
CA SER A 313 -11.40 27.20 -0.49
C SER A 313 -11.62 25.70 -0.27
N ALA A 314 -12.65 25.33 0.47
CA ALA A 314 -13.05 23.94 0.64
C ALA A 314 -13.54 23.29 -0.67
N ALA A 315 -14.06 24.06 -1.62
CA ALA A 315 -14.48 23.54 -2.92
C ALA A 315 -13.29 23.04 -3.76
N ASP A 316 -12.09 23.58 -3.53
CA ASP A 316 -10.89 23.20 -4.28
C ASP A 316 -10.37 21.80 -3.90
N VAL A 317 -10.94 21.16 -2.86
CA VAL A 317 -10.60 19.76 -2.55
C VAL A 317 -11.29 18.76 -3.47
N LEU A 318 -12.41 19.14 -4.10
CA LEU A 318 -13.22 18.24 -4.92
C LEU A 318 -12.45 17.61 -6.10
N PRO A 319 -11.66 18.36 -6.89
CA PRO A 319 -10.85 17.76 -7.96
C PRO A 319 -9.87 16.70 -7.45
N VAL A 320 -9.31 16.88 -6.25
CA VAL A 320 -8.40 15.88 -5.64
C VAL A 320 -9.17 14.64 -5.21
N LEU A 321 -10.34 14.79 -4.61
CA LEU A 321 -11.17 13.66 -4.20
C LEU A 321 -11.71 12.90 -5.41
N GLU A 322 -12.08 13.60 -6.48
CA GLU A 322 -12.46 13.00 -7.76
C GLU A 322 -11.30 12.23 -8.38
N LEU A 323 -10.09 12.79 -8.38
CA LEU A 323 -8.88 12.08 -8.80
C LEU A 323 -8.68 10.78 -8.00
N LEU A 324 -8.70 10.86 -6.67
CA LEU A 324 -8.48 9.69 -5.81
C LEU A 324 -9.53 8.60 -6.00
N GLN A 325 -10.78 9.00 -6.26
CA GLN A 325 -11.90 8.09 -6.52
C GLN A 325 -11.80 7.39 -7.89
N ASN A 326 -11.36 8.12 -8.92
CA ASN A 326 -11.36 7.63 -10.31
C ASN A 326 -10.00 7.13 -10.80
N ALA A 327 -8.96 7.18 -9.97
CA ALA A 327 -7.66 6.64 -10.31
C ALA A 327 -7.74 5.11 -10.50
N SER A 328 -7.07 4.61 -11.52
CA SER A 328 -6.96 3.18 -11.85
C SER A 328 -5.54 2.62 -11.66
N THR A 329 -4.58 3.51 -11.39
CA THR A 329 -3.17 3.19 -11.09
C THR A 329 -2.77 3.92 -9.80
N PRO A 330 -1.64 3.56 -9.17
CA PRO A 330 -1.17 4.23 -7.95
C PRO A 330 -1.07 5.75 -8.13
N VAL A 331 -1.65 6.49 -7.18
CA VAL A 331 -1.72 7.96 -7.24
C VAL A 331 -1.44 8.59 -5.87
N ILE A 332 -0.85 9.78 -5.88
CA ILE A 332 -0.71 10.68 -4.74
C ILE A 332 -1.45 11.97 -5.11
N GLY A 333 -2.63 12.15 -4.56
CA GLY A 333 -3.46 13.35 -4.78
C GLY A 333 -3.49 14.21 -3.53
N LEU A 334 -3.10 15.48 -3.63
CA LEU A 334 -2.99 16.39 -2.49
C LEU A 334 -3.55 17.78 -2.82
N ALA A 335 -4.31 18.34 -1.88
CA ALA A 335 -4.60 19.77 -1.87
C ALA A 335 -3.70 20.46 -0.82
N MET A 336 -2.88 21.41 -1.26
CA MET A 336 -2.03 22.23 -0.39
C MET A 336 -2.84 23.36 0.26
N GLY A 337 -2.35 23.87 1.39
CA GLY A 337 -3.04 24.92 2.16
C GLY A 337 -4.02 24.37 3.20
N ALA A 338 -4.43 25.22 4.13
CA ALA A 338 -5.31 24.83 5.24
C ALA A 338 -6.65 24.21 4.80
N PRO A 339 -7.36 24.72 3.75
CA PRO A 339 -8.58 24.09 3.26
C PRO A 339 -8.35 22.67 2.73
N GLY A 340 -7.14 22.40 2.22
CA GLY A 340 -6.75 21.12 1.62
C GLY A 340 -6.42 20.01 2.63
N THR A 341 -6.29 20.29 3.92
CA THR A 341 -5.86 19.33 4.96
C THR A 341 -6.70 18.04 4.95
N CYS A 342 -8.00 18.15 4.70
CA CYS A 342 -8.90 16.99 4.66
C CYS A 342 -8.50 15.96 3.60
N THR A 343 -7.90 16.37 2.46
CA THR A 343 -7.45 15.42 1.43
C THR A 343 -6.34 14.52 1.92
N ARG A 344 -5.48 15.00 2.83
CA ARG A 344 -4.41 14.22 3.46
C ARG A 344 -4.97 13.18 4.44
N ILE A 345 -6.05 13.52 5.14
CA ILE A 345 -6.73 12.63 6.08
C ILE A 345 -7.52 11.57 5.32
N LEU A 346 -8.17 11.94 4.23
CA LEU A 346 -9.03 11.07 3.42
C LEU A 346 -8.24 10.11 2.51
N ALA A 347 -7.06 10.52 2.02
CA ALA A 347 -6.32 9.76 1.01
C ALA A 347 -6.16 8.27 1.34
N PRO A 348 -5.81 7.83 2.57
CA PRO A 348 -5.64 6.40 2.86
C PRO A 348 -6.89 5.54 2.65
N ALA A 349 -8.08 6.13 2.63
CA ALA A 349 -9.34 5.42 2.41
C ALA A 349 -9.60 5.09 0.91
N PHE A 350 -8.82 5.64 -0.02
CA PHE A 350 -9.00 5.38 -1.45
C PHE A 350 -8.13 4.21 -1.93
N PRO A 351 -8.67 3.32 -2.81
CA PRO A 351 -7.97 2.10 -3.21
C PRO A 351 -6.58 2.34 -3.83
N HIS A 352 -6.49 3.31 -4.73
CA HIS A 352 -5.27 3.60 -5.50
C HIS A 352 -4.39 4.71 -4.89
N ALA A 353 -4.77 5.30 -3.76
CA ALA A 353 -3.90 6.24 -3.06
C ALA A 353 -2.67 5.52 -2.51
N LEU A 354 -1.48 5.89 -2.97
CA LEU A 354 -0.24 5.26 -2.53
C LEU A 354 0.10 5.63 -1.08
N LEU A 355 0.04 6.91 -0.77
CA LEU A 355 0.42 7.46 0.53
C LEU A 355 -0.21 8.83 0.79
N THR A 356 -0.09 9.30 2.04
CA THR A 356 -0.30 10.68 2.45
C THR A 356 0.89 11.18 3.25
N TYR A 357 1.29 12.44 3.02
CA TYR A 357 2.48 13.02 3.65
C TYR A 357 2.15 13.76 4.95
N GLY A 358 2.82 13.37 6.04
CA GLY A 358 2.87 14.07 7.31
C GLY A 358 4.19 14.79 7.52
N ALA A 359 4.15 15.90 8.25
CA ALA A 359 5.34 16.59 8.72
C ALA A 359 5.93 15.88 9.93
N VAL A 360 7.25 15.94 10.11
CA VAL A 360 7.93 15.39 11.29
C VAL A 360 7.58 16.18 12.55
N THR A 361 7.57 17.50 12.43
CA THR A 361 7.10 18.45 13.46
C THR A 361 6.29 19.54 12.80
N PRO A 362 5.49 20.32 13.55
CA PRO A 362 4.73 21.42 12.98
C PRO A 362 5.59 22.48 12.25
N ALA A 363 6.83 22.67 12.70
CA ALA A 363 7.78 23.61 12.08
C ALA A 363 8.54 23.01 10.87
N ALA A 364 8.59 21.69 10.74
CA ALA A 364 9.32 20.97 9.68
C ALA A 364 8.43 20.59 8.49
N GLY A 365 7.25 21.17 8.35
CA GLY A 365 6.37 20.93 7.21
C GLY A 365 7.04 21.37 5.90
N THR A 366 7.09 20.45 4.92
CA THR A 366 7.66 20.71 3.59
C THR A 366 6.63 21.28 2.60
N ALA A 367 5.36 21.35 3.00
CA ALA A 367 4.27 21.94 2.21
C ALA A 367 3.18 22.54 3.12
N PRO A 368 2.48 23.61 2.70
CA PRO A 368 1.40 24.22 3.46
C PRO A 368 0.26 23.23 3.76
N GLY A 369 -0.34 23.32 4.95
CA GLY A 369 -1.47 22.48 5.37
C GLY A 369 -1.09 21.03 5.74
N GLN A 370 0.20 20.73 5.90
CA GLN A 370 0.64 19.44 6.44
C GLN A 370 0.32 19.35 7.93
N ILE A 371 -0.31 18.23 8.32
CA ILE A 371 -0.43 17.82 9.73
C ILE A 371 0.76 16.89 10.06
N THR A 372 1.07 16.76 11.34
CA THR A 372 2.22 15.92 11.76
C THR A 372 1.91 14.44 11.64
N VAL A 373 2.97 13.62 11.52
CA VAL A 373 2.87 12.15 11.60
C VAL A 373 2.16 11.74 12.90
N ASP A 374 2.51 12.38 14.04
CA ASP A 374 1.89 12.10 15.33
C ASP A 374 0.38 12.40 15.30
N GLU A 375 -0.03 13.52 14.69
CA GLU A 375 -1.44 13.83 14.53
C GLU A 375 -2.16 12.83 13.60
N MET A 376 -1.52 12.39 12.52
CA MET A 376 -2.06 11.38 11.61
C MET A 376 -2.27 10.04 12.31
N THR A 377 -1.33 9.62 13.16
CA THR A 377 -1.37 8.32 13.82
C THR A 377 -2.16 8.31 15.12
N ASP A 378 -1.97 9.31 15.97
CA ASP A 378 -2.54 9.32 17.32
C ASP A 378 -3.97 9.87 17.34
N ARG A 379 -4.28 10.84 16.45
CA ARG A 379 -5.62 11.43 16.37
C ARG A 379 -6.53 10.70 15.39
N TYR A 380 -6.04 10.41 14.19
CA TYR A 380 -6.85 9.85 13.10
C TYR A 380 -6.62 8.37 12.85
N ALA A 381 -5.63 7.75 13.49
CA ALA A 381 -5.24 6.36 13.28
C ALA A 381 -5.03 6.00 11.79
N LEU A 382 -4.50 6.95 10.98
CA LEU A 382 -4.40 6.79 9.52
C LEU A 382 -3.55 5.60 9.09
N HIS A 383 -2.62 5.14 9.94
CA HIS A 383 -1.83 3.93 9.72
C HIS A 383 -2.67 2.64 9.71
N LEU A 384 -3.92 2.71 10.19
CA LEU A 384 -4.89 1.61 10.20
C LEU A 384 -6.00 1.78 9.16
N VAL A 385 -6.12 2.96 8.55
CA VAL A 385 -7.16 3.27 7.56
C VAL A 385 -6.91 2.49 6.26
N THR A 386 -7.99 1.90 5.75
CA THR A 386 -8.01 1.13 4.50
C THR A 386 -9.20 1.55 3.65
N PRO A 387 -9.29 1.11 2.39
CA PRO A 387 -10.49 1.33 1.57
C PRO A 387 -11.80 0.73 2.14
N ALA A 388 -11.71 -0.13 3.15
CA ALA A 388 -12.88 -0.67 3.84
C ALA A 388 -13.33 0.17 5.05
N THR A 389 -12.54 1.18 5.44
CA THR A 389 -12.85 2.10 6.54
C THR A 389 -14.09 2.93 6.19
N LYS A 390 -15.05 3.00 7.11
CA LYS A 390 -16.23 3.88 6.96
C LYS A 390 -15.81 5.33 7.17
N VAL A 391 -16.09 6.18 6.18
CA VAL A 391 -15.68 7.58 6.21
C VAL A 391 -16.89 8.48 6.43
N TYR A 392 -16.77 9.38 7.41
CA TYR A 392 -17.75 10.41 7.77
C TYR A 392 -17.13 11.79 7.57
N VAL A 393 -17.68 12.59 6.65
CA VAL A 393 -17.21 13.96 6.41
C VAL A 393 -18.17 14.93 7.07
N HIS A 394 -17.68 15.66 8.08
CA HIS A 394 -18.44 16.62 8.85
C HIS A 394 -18.37 18.01 8.19
N VAL A 395 -19.37 18.31 7.37
CA VAL A 395 -19.48 19.60 6.65
C VAL A 395 -20.36 20.59 7.40
N HIS A 396 -21.48 20.12 7.97
CA HIS A 396 -22.43 20.97 8.69
C HIS A 396 -21.95 21.30 10.11
N ARG A 397 -21.25 20.38 10.75
CA ARG A 397 -20.71 20.50 12.11
C ARG A 397 -19.27 20.02 12.18
N PRO A 398 -18.32 20.72 11.56
CA PRO A 398 -16.93 20.26 11.46
C PRO A 398 -16.25 20.13 12.85
N ASP A 399 -16.67 20.88 13.84
CA ASP A 399 -16.13 20.81 15.22
C ASP A 399 -16.51 19.50 15.95
N ASP A 400 -17.61 18.85 15.56
CA ASP A 400 -18.02 17.56 16.13
C ASP A 400 -17.16 16.41 15.60
N ALA A 401 -16.48 16.57 14.46
CA ALA A 401 -15.64 15.53 13.86
C ALA A 401 -14.54 15.05 14.81
N LEU A 402 -13.87 15.95 15.50
CA LEU A 402 -12.78 15.58 16.44
C LEU A 402 -13.29 14.77 17.62
N ARG A 403 -14.47 15.14 18.16
CA ARG A 403 -15.10 14.40 19.25
C ARG A 403 -15.56 13.01 18.79
N ALA A 404 -16.16 12.91 17.60
CA ALA A 404 -16.56 11.66 17.01
C ALA A 404 -15.34 10.76 16.73
N GLN A 405 -14.24 11.33 16.22
CA GLN A 405 -13.01 10.58 15.97
C GLN A 405 -12.37 9.99 17.25
N GLN A 406 -12.48 10.69 18.39
CA GLN A 406 -11.99 10.19 19.68
C GLN A 406 -12.80 8.97 20.20
N GLN A 407 -14.04 8.82 19.75
CA GLN A 407 -14.94 7.73 20.12
C GLN A 407 -14.98 6.62 19.05
N ALA A 408 -14.41 6.86 17.88
CA ALA A 408 -14.40 5.93 16.75
C ALA A 408 -13.48 4.74 17.03
N GLU A 409 -13.85 3.58 16.50
CA GLU A 409 -12.97 2.42 16.49
C GLU A 409 -11.81 2.67 15.48
N PRO A 410 -10.54 2.60 15.95
CA PRO A 410 -9.39 2.89 15.10
C PRO A 410 -9.34 1.99 13.85
N GLY A 411 -9.24 2.61 12.67
CA GLY A 411 -9.22 1.93 11.37
C GLY A 411 -10.58 1.45 10.85
N ALA A 412 -11.61 1.33 11.67
CA ALA A 412 -12.96 0.98 11.24
C ALA A 412 -13.77 2.20 10.80
N GLU A 413 -13.60 3.32 11.50
CA GLU A 413 -14.27 4.59 11.21
C GLU A 413 -13.27 5.75 11.13
N LEU A 414 -13.53 6.69 10.24
CA LEU A 414 -12.74 7.90 10.05
C LEU A 414 -13.65 9.13 9.97
N HIS A 415 -13.52 10.06 10.91
CA HIS A 415 -14.29 11.29 10.97
C HIS A 415 -13.41 12.48 10.56
N VAL A 416 -13.80 13.17 9.50
CA VAL A 416 -13.00 14.23 8.89
C VAL A 416 -13.73 15.57 8.92
N PRO A 417 -13.17 16.62 9.55
CA PRO A 417 -13.73 17.94 9.50
C PRO A 417 -13.49 18.59 8.14
N LEU A 418 -14.52 19.24 7.58
CA LEU A 418 -14.40 20.03 6.36
C LEU A 418 -15.14 21.37 6.52
N ARG A 419 -14.39 22.43 6.84
CA ARG A 419 -14.92 23.76 7.05
C ARG A 419 -15.17 24.48 5.73
N THR A 420 -16.35 25.03 5.54
CA THR A 420 -16.75 25.78 4.34
C THR A 420 -17.75 26.88 4.70
N GLU A 421 -17.81 27.90 3.86
CA GLU A 421 -18.83 28.97 3.96
C GLU A 421 -20.20 28.50 3.44
N ASP A 422 -20.23 27.48 2.56
CA ASP A 422 -21.45 26.94 2.01
C ASP A 422 -21.54 25.41 2.21
N PRO A 423 -21.95 24.96 3.41
CA PRO A 423 -22.02 23.54 3.73
C PRO A 423 -23.01 22.74 2.84
N ALA A 424 -24.13 23.34 2.45
CA ALA A 424 -25.18 22.63 1.71
C ALA A 424 -24.71 22.29 0.29
N ILE A 425 -24.09 23.23 -0.40
CA ILE A 425 -23.58 23.03 -1.76
C ILE A 425 -22.44 22.03 -1.73
N LEU A 426 -21.50 22.17 -0.80
CA LEU A 426 -20.36 21.25 -0.71
C LEU A 426 -20.83 19.83 -0.36
N ALA A 427 -21.76 19.68 0.59
CA ALA A 427 -22.32 18.39 0.95
C ALA A 427 -23.02 17.70 -0.23
N ALA A 428 -23.77 18.43 -1.04
CA ALA A 428 -24.40 17.89 -2.26
C ALA A 428 -23.36 17.35 -3.23
N ARG A 429 -22.34 18.14 -3.55
CA ARG A 429 -21.25 17.74 -4.46
C ARG A 429 -20.44 16.55 -3.96
N LEU A 430 -20.15 16.50 -2.65
CA LEU A 430 -19.45 15.36 -2.06
C LEU A 430 -20.24 14.06 -2.17
N ARG A 431 -21.58 14.09 -1.99
CA ARG A 431 -22.44 12.90 -2.15
C ARG A 431 -22.45 12.38 -3.59
N GLU A 432 -22.32 13.28 -4.58
CA GLU A 432 -22.22 12.89 -5.99
C GLU A 432 -20.85 12.29 -6.34
N THR A 433 -19.79 12.73 -5.65
CA THR A 433 -18.40 12.39 -5.99
C THR A 433 -17.89 11.19 -5.22
N LEU A 434 -18.31 10.99 -3.96
CA LEU A 434 -17.68 10.04 -3.03
C LEU A 434 -18.68 9.09 -2.38
N PRO A 435 -18.29 7.82 -2.13
CA PRO A 435 -19.03 6.87 -1.32
C PRO A 435 -18.80 7.12 0.20
N VAL A 436 -19.06 8.36 0.67
CA VAL A 436 -18.85 8.75 2.07
C VAL A 436 -20.16 9.19 2.72
N THR A 437 -20.24 9.09 4.05
CA THR A 437 -21.37 9.63 4.81
C THR A 437 -21.11 11.10 5.12
N ILE A 438 -22.01 11.98 4.69
CA ILE A 438 -21.92 13.41 4.98
C ILE A 438 -22.74 13.72 6.24
N VAL A 439 -22.08 14.34 7.23
CA VAL A 439 -22.60 14.70 8.54
C VAL A 439 -22.66 16.22 8.72
#